data_64c5775f0d46047f8286288c10caeaaf
#
_entry.id   64c5775f0d46047f8286288c10caeaaf
#
_cell.length_a   1.000
_cell.length_b   1.000
_cell.length_c   1.000
_cell.angle_alpha   90.00
_cell.angle_beta   90.00
_cell.angle_gamma   90.00
#
_symmetry.space_group_name_H-M   'P 1'
#
loop_
_entity.id
_entity.type
_entity.pdbx_description
1 polymer ?
#
loop_
_entity_poly.entity_id
_entity_poly.type
_entity_poly.pdbx_seq_one_letter_code
_entity_poly.pdbx_strand_id
1 'polypeptide(L)'
;SSAASDVYKRQTLATDVSYSWKIVSKANDTSDTTNSDTWQFYLAGDGQENYAPFPATIISPTSGAAVDSNGGKISLSWEGNDPDEGDSLNYTVYFDEVDGLQDPKTAKTNITDTTIEVEVESGNSYYWRVKTSDGQSSSFTLVYSFIVN
;
A
#
# COMPACT_ATOMS: atom_id res chain seq x y z
N SER A 1 20.69 15.10 58.59
CA SER A 1 19.97 14.18 57.70
C SER A 1 19.52 14.97 56.49
N SER A 2 20.26 14.90 55.39
CA SER A 2 19.88 15.49 54.10
C SER A 2 19.02 14.46 53.39
N ALA A 3 17.73 14.74 53.24
CA ALA A 3 16.87 13.94 52.37
C ALA A 3 17.26 14.19 50.93
N ALA A 4 17.79 13.17 50.27
CA ALA A 4 17.99 13.19 48.84
C ALA A 4 16.59 13.27 48.17
N SER A 5 16.33 14.37 47.49
CA SER A 5 15.14 14.49 46.68
C SER A 5 15.38 13.72 45.38
N ASP A 6 14.76 12.57 45.22
CA ASP A 6 14.75 11.83 43.97
C ASP A 6 13.90 12.58 42.92
N VAL A 7 14.57 13.23 42.01
CA VAL A 7 13.92 13.86 40.88
C VAL A 7 13.89 12.88 39.71
N TYR A 8 12.75 12.25 39.51
CA TYR A 8 12.53 11.42 38.33
C TYR A 8 12.11 12.28 37.13
N LYS A 9 12.97 12.33 36.14
CA LYS A 9 12.64 12.93 34.85
C LYS A 9 12.19 11.83 33.90
N ARG A 10 10.90 11.81 33.57
CA ARG A 10 10.38 10.94 32.51
C ARG A 10 10.46 11.69 31.20
N GLN A 11 11.02 11.06 30.18
CA GLN A 11 11.10 11.58 28.84
C GLN A 11 10.49 10.56 27.87
N THR A 12 9.60 11.01 27.01
CA THR A 12 9.10 10.19 25.92
C THR A 12 10.16 10.17 24.80
N LEU A 13 10.56 8.96 24.40
CA LEU A 13 11.48 8.74 23.30
C LEU A 13 10.67 8.47 22.04
N ALA A 14 11.13 8.97 20.90
CA ALA A 14 10.54 8.65 19.60
C ALA A 14 10.94 7.22 19.19
N THR A 15 10.03 6.49 18.56
CA THR A 15 10.29 5.18 17.96
C THR A 15 11.05 5.34 16.64
N ASP A 16 11.66 4.27 16.16
CA ASP A 16 12.47 4.21 14.92
C ASP A 16 13.68 5.15 14.91
N VAL A 17 14.22 5.42 16.11
CA VAL A 17 15.36 6.30 16.31
C VAL A 17 16.45 5.58 17.10
N SER A 18 17.72 5.81 16.71
CA SER A 18 18.88 5.38 17.48
C SER A 18 19.22 6.40 18.55
N TYR A 19 19.43 5.94 19.75
CA TYR A 19 19.81 6.75 20.90
C TYR A 19 21.19 6.37 21.41
N SER A 20 21.91 7.37 21.92
CA SER A 20 23.10 7.16 22.70
C SER A 20 22.97 7.85 24.08
N TRP A 21 23.53 7.26 25.09
CA TRP A 21 23.51 7.81 26.44
C TRP A 21 24.82 7.55 27.19
N LYS A 22 25.11 8.42 28.11
CA LYS A 22 26.23 8.28 29.06
C LYS A 22 25.86 8.93 30.38
N ILE A 23 26.57 8.57 31.44
CA ILE A 23 26.46 9.20 32.73
C ILE A 23 27.60 10.19 32.89
N VAL A 24 27.29 11.41 33.30
CA VAL A 24 28.27 12.44 33.67
C VAL A 24 28.13 12.67 35.16
N SER A 25 29.18 12.33 35.92
CA SER A 25 29.26 12.58 37.35
C SER A 25 30.05 13.87 37.57
N LYS A 26 29.48 14.79 38.37
CA LYS A 26 30.09 16.06 38.72
C LYS A 26 30.30 16.12 40.22
N ALA A 27 31.50 16.51 40.64
CA ALA A 27 31.78 16.78 42.05
C ALA A 27 31.09 18.09 42.49
N ASN A 28 30.58 18.11 43.73
CA ASN A 28 29.88 19.29 44.24
C ASN A 28 30.80 20.51 44.48
N ASP A 29 32.08 20.25 44.73
CA ASP A 29 33.02 21.26 45.18
C ASP A 29 33.99 21.73 44.10
N THR A 30 33.99 21.12 42.94
CA THR A 30 34.88 21.43 41.83
C THR A 30 34.12 21.41 40.48
N SER A 31 34.79 21.93 39.47
CA SER A 31 34.28 21.79 38.08
C SER A 31 34.60 20.46 37.43
N ASP A 32 35.21 19.53 38.16
CA ASP A 32 35.64 18.26 37.63
C ASP A 32 34.46 17.37 37.31
N THR A 33 34.50 16.74 36.16
CA THR A 33 33.49 15.79 35.69
C THR A 33 34.15 14.48 35.27
N THR A 34 33.48 13.38 35.56
CA THR A 34 33.87 12.05 35.06
C THR A 34 32.75 11.51 34.20
N ASN A 35 33.09 11.00 33.04
CA ASN A 35 32.13 10.40 32.12
C ASN A 35 32.21 8.87 32.17
N SER A 36 31.07 8.22 32.09
CA SER A 36 31.01 6.78 31.80
C SER A 36 31.31 6.50 30.33
N ASP A 37 31.38 5.23 29.98
CA ASP A 37 31.27 4.79 28.58
C ASP A 37 29.95 5.27 27.97
N THR A 38 29.91 5.34 26.67
CA THR A 38 28.70 5.65 25.90
C THR A 38 28.05 4.37 25.42
N TRP A 39 26.77 4.21 25.75
CA TRP A 39 25.95 3.08 25.27
C TRP A 39 24.98 3.56 24.22
N GLN A 40 24.61 2.66 23.33
CA GLN A 40 23.68 2.91 22.24
C GLN A 40 22.57 1.86 22.26
N PHE A 41 21.37 2.29 21.88
CA PHE A 41 20.24 1.39 21.60
C PHE A 41 19.38 1.98 20.50
N TYR A 42 18.67 1.11 19.78
CA TYR A 42 17.64 1.47 18.82
C TYR A 42 16.28 1.18 19.44
N LEU A 43 15.40 2.19 19.48
CA LEU A 43 14.04 2.03 19.92
C LEU A 43 13.20 1.68 18.69
N ALA A 44 12.96 0.39 18.48
CA ALA A 44 12.09 -0.07 17.41
C ALA A 44 10.67 0.43 17.64
N GLY A 45 10.05 0.98 16.60
CA GLY A 45 8.62 1.22 16.55
C GLY A 45 7.86 -0.09 16.34
N ASP A 46 6.55 -0.02 16.44
CA ASP A 46 5.69 -1.04 15.88
C ASP A 46 5.86 -0.96 14.37
N GLY A 47 6.68 -1.85 13.81
CA GLY A 47 6.89 -1.93 12.36
C GLY A 47 5.52 -2.07 11.71
N GLN A 48 5.07 -1.07 10.97
CA GLN A 48 3.94 -1.25 10.07
C GLN A 48 4.45 -2.10 8.91
N GLU A 49 4.27 -3.39 9.02
CA GLU A 49 4.43 -4.29 7.89
C GLU A 49 3.20 -4.07 7.00
N ASN A 50 3.42 -3.44 5.86
CA ASN A 50 2.43 -3.32 4.80
C ASN A 50 2.73 -4.40 3.78
N TYR A 51 1.80 -5.32 3.61
CA TYR A 51 1.86 -6.31 2.55
C TYR A 51 1.18 -5.75 1.29
N ALA A 52 1.72 -6.09 0.13
CA ALA A 52 1.08 -5.70 -1.12
C ALA A 52 -0.26 -6.44 -1.29
N PRO A 53 -1.28 -5.76 -1.84
CA PRO A 53 -2.56 -6.40 -2.13
C PRO A 53 -2.39 -7.58 -3.08
N PHE A 54 -3.27 -8.57 -2.98
CA PHE A 54 -3.31 -9.64 -3.97
C PHE A 54 -3.72 -9.09 -5.34
N PRO A 55 -3.23 -9.68 -6.44
CA PRO A 55 -3.82 -9.43 -7.75
C PRO A 55 -5.34 -9.67 -7.71
N ALA A 56 -6.12 -8.75 -8.25
CA ALA A 56 -7.57 -8.89 -8.27
C ALA A 56 -8.01 -10.20 -8.94
N THR A 57 -9.04 -10.81 -8.41
CA THR A 57 -9.71 -11.95 -9.06
C THR A 57 -10.68 -11.43 -10.11
N ILE A 58 -10.47 -11.79 -11.36
CA ILE A 58 -11.37 -11.39 -12.45
C ILE A 58 -12.65 -12.23 -12.40
N ILE A 59 -13.80 -11.55 -12.40
CA ILE A 59 -15.11 -12.17 -12.40
C ILE A 59 -15.66 -12.25 -13.82
N SER A 60 -15.70 -11.12 -14.54
CA SER A 60 -16.25 -11.06 -15.91
C SER A 60 -15.73 -9.84 -16.68
N PRO A 61 -15.48 -9.96 -18.01
CA PRO A 61 -15.39 -11.19 -18.80
C PRO A 61 -14.15 -12.02 -18.45
N THR A 62 -14.27 -13.35 -18.51
CA THR A 62 -13.12 -14.25 -18.39
C THR A 62 -12.32 -14.31 -19.68
N SER A 63 -11.08 -14.77 -19.60
CA SER A 63 -10.20 -14.83 -20.76
C SER A 63 -10.73 -15.75 -21.87
N GLY A 64 -10.75 -15.24 -23.10
CA GLY A 64 -11.25 -15.94 -24.28
C GLY A 64 -12.78 -15.98 -24.39
N ALA A 65 -13.51 -15.25 -23.56
CA ALA A 65 -14.97 -15.19 -23.64
C ALA A 65 -15.44 -14.50 -24.93
N ALA A 66 -16.56 -14.96 -25.50
CA ALA A 66 -17.35 -14.22 -26.45
C ALA A 66 -18.55 -13.62 -25.72
N VAL A 67 -18.74 -12.31 -25.79
CA VAL A 67 -19.73 -11.59 -25.01
C VAL A 67 -20.59 -10.71 -25.89
N ASP A 68 -21.87 -10.57 -25.51
CA ASP A 68 -22.80 -9.66 -26.19
C ASP A 68 -22.75 -8.30 -25.49
N SER A 69 -22.66 -7.23 -26.27
CA SER A 69 -22.73 -5.87 -25.73
C SER A 69 -24.18 -5.45 -25.47
N ASN A 70 -24.38 -4.68 -24.44
CA ASN A 70 -25.64 -4.02 -24.16
C ASN A 70 -25.52 -2.53 -24.52
N GLY A 71 -26.11 -2.16 -25.67
CA GLY A 71 -26.03 -0.77 -26.16
C GLY A 71 -24.59 -0.29 -26.41
N GLY A 72 -23.70 -1.19 -26.90
CA GLY A 72 -22.29 -0.86 -27.14
C GLY A 72 -21.43 -0.78 -25.87
N LYS A 73 -21.88 -1.38 -24.77
CA LYS A 73 -21.16 -1.41 -23.49
C LYS A 73 -21.06 -2.81 -22.90
N ILE A 74 -19.98 -3.02 -22.15
CA ILE A 74 -19.71 -4.23 -21.37
C ILE A 74 -19.35 -3.81 -19.95
N SER A 75 -19.80 -4.56 -18.96
CA SER A 75 -19.36 -4.42 -17.58
C SER A 75 -18.14 -5.32 -17.32
N LEU A 76 -17.05 -4.72 -16.91
CA LEU A 76 -15.88 -5.41 -16.36
C LEU A 76 -16.06 -5.52 -14.85
N SER A 77 -15.82 -6.70 -14.28
CA SER A 77 -15.97 -6.91 -12.84
C SER A 77 -14.84 -7.78 -12.26
N TRP A 78 -14.46 -7.47 -11.05
CA TRP A 78 -13.37 -8.13 -10.33
C TRP A 78 -13.63 -8.11 -8.82
N GLU A 79 -12.79 -8.78 -8.06
CA GLU A 79 -12.76 -8.76 -6.60
C GLU A 79 -11.31 -8.49 -6.16
N GLY A 80 -11.12 -7.56 -5.25
CA GLY A 80 -9.83 -7.25 -4.64
C GLY A 80 -9.74 -7.81 -3.23
N ASN A 81 -8.53 -8.15 -2.81
CA ASN A 81 -8.24 -8.60 -1.46
C ASN A 81 -6.84 -8.17 -1.04
N ASP A 82 -6.68 -7.93 0.28
CA ASP A 82 -5.42 -7.55 0.90
C ASP A 82 -5.16 -8.43 2.13
N PRO A 83 -3.89 -8.84 2.39
CA PRO A 83 -3.53 -9.52 3.62
C PRO A 83 -3.73 -8.65 4.87
N ASP A 84 -3.66 -7.32 4.73
CA ASP A 84 -3.80 -6.38 5.83
C ASP A 84 -5.27 -6.02 6.05
N GLU A 85 -5.84 -6.45 7.16
CA GLU A 85 -7.24 -6.18 7.48
C GLU A 85 -7.48 -4.68 7.67
N GLY A 86 -8.45 -4.16 6.92
CA GLY A 86 -8.89 -2.77 7.03
C GLY A 86 -8.29 -1.83 5.99
N ASP A 87 -7.40 -2.30 5.13
CA ASP A 87 -6.86 -1.48 4.07
C ASP A 87 -7.91 -1.15 3.00
N SER A 88 -7.85 0.10 2.56
CA SER A 88 -8.74 0.60 1.50
C SER A 88 -8.09 0.39 0.15
N LEU A 89 -8.71 -0.44 -0.69
CA LEU A 89 -8.22 -0.73 -2.02
C LEU A 89 -8.75 0.26 -3.05
N ASN A 90 -7.89 0.62 -3.98
CA ASN A 90 -8.27 1.32 -5.21
C ASN A 90 -7.71 0.60 -6.43
N TYR A 91 -8.34 0.82 -7.56
CA TYR A 91 -8.08 0.07 -8.78
C TYR A 91 -7.78 1.00 -9.95
N THR A 92 -6.94 0.51 -10.86
CA THR A 92 -6.75 1.08 -12.18
C THR A 92 -7.00 0.00 -13.20
N VAL A 93 -7.90 0.28 -14.15
CA VAL A 93 -8.26 -0.67 -15.21
C VAL A 93 -7.57 -0.25 -16.51
N TYR A 94 -6.70 -1.10 -16.97
CA TYR A 94 -6.10 -1.05 -18.31
C TYR A 94 -7.05 -1.75 -19.27
N PHE A 95 -7.45 -1.10 -20.33
CA PHE A 95 -8.42 -1.63 -21.28
C PHE A 95 -8.18 -1.01 -22.65
N ASP A 96 -7.86 -1.85 -23.62
CA ASP A 96 -7.56 -1.43 -24.99
C ASP A 96 -7.78 -2.58 -25.99
N GLU A 97 -7.58 -2.29 -27.29
CA GLU A 97 -7.69 -3.24 -28.41
C GLU A 97 -6.33 -3.80 -28.85
N VAL A 98 -5.25 -3.49 -28.13
CA VAL A 98 -3.88 -3.81 -28.52
C VAL A 98 -3.32 -4.97 -27.71
N ASP A 99 -3.16 -4.79 -26.41
CA ASP A 99 -2.46 -5.73 -25.56
C ASP A 99 -2.85 -5.67 -24.05
N GLY A 100 -3.74 -4.75 -23.66
CA GLY A 100 -4.11 -4.52 -22.26
C GLY A 100 -3.04 -3.84 -21.41
N LEU A 101 -2.03 -3.25 -22.05
CA LEU A 101 -0.90 -2.60 -21.38
C LEU A 101 -0.80 -1.10 -21.68
N GLN A 102 -1.67 -0.59 -22.54
CA GLN A 102 -1.70 0.81 -22.89
C GLN A 102 -2.12 1.68 -21.70
N ASP A 103 -1.62 2.90 -21.62
CA ASP A 103 -1.92 3.82 -20.53
C ASP A 103 -3.44 3.99 -20.34
N PRO A 104 -3.97 3.79 -19.12
CA PRO A 104 -5.40 3.88 -18.88
C PRO A 104 -5.88 5.33 -18.98
N LYS A 105 -7.09 5.52 -19.50
CA LYS A 105 -7.78 6.81 -19.42
C LYS A 105 -8.01 7.20 -17.95
N THR A 106 -7.97 8.50 -17.64
CA THR A 106 -8.15 9.01 -16.27
C THR A 106 -9.41 8.47 -15.58
N ALA A 107 -10.52 8.31 -16.31
CA ALA A 107 -11.77 7.76 -15.77
C ALA A 107 -11.67 6.28 -15.33
N LYS A 108 -10.58 5.59 -15.67
CA LYS A 108 -10.30 4.20 -15.30
C LYS A 108 -9.20 4.07 -14.25
N THR A 109 -8.82 5.17 -13.62
CA THR A 109 -7.80 5.22 -12.57
C THR A 109 -8.42 5.59 -11.23
N ASN A 110 -7.83 5.10 -10.15
CA ASN A 110 -8.24 5.39 -8.77
C ASN A 110 -9.73 5.10 -8.51
N ILE A 111 -10.19 3.95 -9.00
CA ILE A 111 -11.57 3.46 -8.85
C ILE A 111 -11.69 2.74 -7.51
N THR A 112 -12.73 2.99 -6.75
CA THR A 112 -13.05 2.28 -5.50
C THR A 112 -14.05 1.15 -5.69
N ASP A 113 -14.86 1.23 -6.75
CA ASP A 113 -15.79 0.17 -7.14
C ASP A 113 -15.05 -1.02 -7.75
N THR A 114 -15.64 -2.19 -7.66
CA THR A 114 -15.14 -3.44 -8.24
C THR A 114 -15.78 -3.78 -9.59
N THR A 115 -16.37 -2.79 -10.22
CA THR A 115 -16.98 -2.90 -11.54
C THR A 115 -16.89 -1.58 -12.30
N ILE A 116 -16.79 -1.64 -13.62
CA ILE A 116 -16.82 -0.47 -14.51
C ILE A 116 -17.44 -0.83 -15.85
N GLU A 117 -18.21 0.07 -16.43
CA GLU A 117 -18.67 -0.06 -17.82
C GLU A 117 -17.62 0.48 -18.78
N VAL A 118 -17.38 -0.24 -19.88
CA VAL A 118 -16.52 0.16 -20.98
C VAL A 118 -17.29 0.16 -22.29
N GLU A 119 -16.97 1.11 -23.17
CA GLU A 119 -17.52 1.17 -24.53
C GLU A 119 -16.80 0.16 -25.41
N VAL A 120 -17.56 -0.56 -26.22
CA VAL A 120 -17.05 -1.61 -27.12
C VAL A 120 -17.82 -1.62 -28.43
N GLU A 121 -17.18 -2.17 -29.46
CA GLU A 121 -17.78 -2.38 -30.78
C GLU A 121 -17.87 -3.88 -31.09
N SER A 122 -18.97 -4.29 -31.75
CA SER A 122 -19.17 -5.67 -32.18
C SER A 122 -18.09 -6.09 -33.17
N GLY A 123 -17.62 -7.31 -33.05
CA GLY A 123 -16.56 -7.89 -33.88
C GLY A 123 -15.13 -7.61 -33.40
N ASN A 124 -14.94 -6.70 -32.43
CA ASN A 124 -13.62 -6.37 -31.93
C ASN A 124 -13.21 -7.24 -30.75
N SER A 125 -11.90 -7.41 -30.61
CA SER A 125 -11.27 -8.05 -29.44
C SER A 125 -10.70 -7.00 -28.53
N TYR A 126 -10.87 -7.20 -27.24
CA TYR A 126 -10.40 -6.29 -26.20
C TYR A 126 -9.50 -7.02 -25.22
N TYR A 127 -8.53 -6.29 -24.68
CA TYR A 127 -7.58 -6.75 -23.70
C TYR A 127 -7.68 -5.89 -22.45
N TRP A 128 -7.61 -6.51 -21.28
CA TRP A 128 -7.71 -5.77 -20.04
C TRP A 128 -7.00 -6.44 -18.87
N ARG A 129 -6.59 -5.64 -17.92
CA ARG A 129 -6.07 -6.06 -16.63
C ARG A 129 -6.41 -5.04 -15.56
N VAL A 130 -6.29 -5.45 -14.31
CA VAL A 130 -6.53 -4.60 -13.14
C VAL A 130 -5.25 -4.47 -12.33
N LYS A 131 -4.90 -3.22 -11.99
CA LYS A 131 -3.95 -2.89 -10.95
C LYS A 131 -4.73 -2.67 -9.66
N THR A 132 -4.38 -3.36 -8.59
CA THR A 132 -4.90 -3.14 -7.23
C THR A 132 -3.85 -2.40 -6.41
N SER A 133 -4.25 -1.40 -5.63
CA SER A 133 -3.35 -0.64 -4.77
C SER A 133 -4.01 -0.35 -3.43
N ASP A 134 -3.24 -0.46 -2.35
CA ASP A 134 -3.55 -0.06 -0.97
C ASP A 134 -3.10 1.38 -0.65
N GLY A 135 -2.46 2.06 -1.63
CA GLY A 135 -1.88 3.39 -1.47
C GLY A 135 -0.37 3.40 -1.19
N GLN A 136 0.22 2.28 -0.78
CA GLN A 136 1.65 2.12 -0.53
C GLN A 136 2.27 1.13 -1.53
N SER A 137 1.58 0.04 -1.78
CA SER A 137 2.00 -1.05 -2.67
C SER A 137 0.95 -1.31 -3.74
N SER A 138 1.28 -2.14 -4.71
CA SER A 138 0.33 -2.53 -5.75
C SER A 138 0.67 -3.85 -6.39
N SER A 139 -0.36 -4.52 -6.92
CA SER A 139 -0.27 -5.75 -7.69
C SER A 139 -1.04 -5.62 -9.01
N PHE A 140 -0.80 -6.54 -9.92
CA PHE A 140 -1.46 -6.57 -11.23
C PHE A 140 -2.00 -7.97 -11.51
N THR A 141 -3.17 -8.04 -12.16
CA THR A 141 -3.63 -9.28 -12.79
C THR A 141 -2.79 -9.61 -14.02
N LEU A 142 -2.92 -10.81 -14.52
CA LEU A 142 -2.58 -11.11 -15.90
C LEU A 142 -3.48 -10.29 -16.85
N VAL A 143 -3.11 -10.23 -18.11
CA VAL A 143 -3.98 -9.67 -19.14
C VAL A 143 -5.02 -10.71 -19.55
N TYR A 144 -6.27 -10.29 -19.54
CA TYR A 144 -7.44 -11.03 -20.00
C TYR A 144 -7.91 -10.50 -21.33
N SER A 145 -8.47 -11.33 -22.16
CA SER A 145 -9.02 -10.92 -23.45
C SER A 145 -10.43 -11.47 -23.65
N PHE A 146 -11.24 -10.74 -24.42
CA PHE A 146 -12.57 -11.20 -24.86
C PHE A 146 -12.89 -10.63 -26.23
N ILE A 147 -13.84 -11.23 -26.92
CA ILE A 147 -14.38 -10.76 -28.19
C ILE A 147 -15.84 -10.34 -27.99
N VAL A 148 -16.26 -9.28 -28.69
CA VAL A 148 -17.65 -8.80 -28.67
C VAL A 148 -18.39 -9.33 -29.91
N ASN A 149 -19.52 -10.01 -29.70
CA ASN A 149 -20.39 -10.51 -30.77
C ASN A 149 -21.14 -9.39 -31.50
#